data_18851030033c6253308cc55018c21fb5
#
_entry.id   18851030033c6253308cc55018c21fb5
#
_cell.length_a   1.000
_cell.length_b   1.000
_cell.length_c   1.000
_cell.angle_alpha   90.00
_cell.angle_beta   90.00
_cell.angle_gamma   90.00
#
_symmetry.space_group_name_H-M   'P 1'
#
loop_
_entity.id
_entity.type
_entity.pdbx_description
1 polymer ?
#
loop_
_entity_poly.entity_id
_entity_poly.type
_entity_poly.pdbx_seq_one_letter_code
_entity_poly.pdbx_strand_id
1 'polypeptide(L)'
;EGKLPNLAKLRDQGTFSPLRSTIPSQTPVSWSTFSTGLNPGRTSIFDFLKRDTATYRPSFAAFDESSKPFLFGARNGMAVAAIAALAVFLVLFLLLKIFRLSMRVAGLVAGVLAIAAGAGGFWVGSTLLPEKVPSVVNRRQGDPFWKVLGDAGKHVRVMRMPVTFPPEPFPHGEMLSGLGTPDLSGRIGKPFYFTSELF
;
A
#
# COMPACT_ATOMS: atom_id res chain seq x y z
N GLU A 1 -7.56 10.50 -42.24
CA GLU A 1 -6.62 11.58 -42.46
C GLU A 1 -5.14 11.13 -42.66
N GLY A 2 -4.88 9.84 -42.92
CA GLY A 2 -3.61 9.29 -43.36
C GLY A 2 -2.47 9.19 -42.35
N LYS A 3 -2.60 9.77 -41.16
CA LYS A 3 -1.53 9.82 -40.14
C LYS A 3 -1.36 8.54 -39.30
N LEU A 4 -2.36 7.67 -39.31
CA LEU A 4 -2.39 6.45 -38.48
C LEU A 4 -2.80 5.24 -39.32
N PRO A 5 -1.94 4.74 -40.23
CA PRO A 5 -2.30 3.72 -41.20
C PRO A 5 -2.69 2.39 -40.56
N ASN A 6 -2.04 2.00 -39.47
CA ASN A 6 -2.34 0.75 -38.77
C ASN A 6 -3.72 0.78 -38.09
N LEU A 7 -4.09 1.93 -37.48
CA LEU A 7 -5.42 2.08 -36.89
C LEU A 7 -6.52 2.16 -37.97
N ALA A 8 -6.23 2.81 -39.10
CA ALA A 8 -7.15 2.80 -40.25
C ALA A 8 -7.40 1.39 -40.76
N LYS A 9 -6.35 0.58 -40.92
CA LYS A 9 -6.48 -0.84 -41.30
C LYS A 9 -7.32 -1.65 -40.31
N LEU A 10 -7.12 -1.46 -39.01
CA LEU A 10 -7.92 -2.14 -37.99
C LEU A 10 -9.40 -1.72 -38.04
N ARG A 11 -9.65 -0.44 -38.25
CA ARG A 11 -11.02 0.08 -38.44
C ARG A 11 -11.71 -0.55 -39.65
N ASP A 12 -10.99 -0.64 -40.75
CA ASP A 12 -11.54 -1.15 -42.04
C ASP A 12 -11.73 -2.65 -42.01
N GLN A 13 -10.98 -3.38 -41.19
CA GLN A 13 -11.09 -4.84 -41.03
C GLN A 13 -12.00 -5.27 -39.88
N GLY A 14 -12.38 -4.35 -39.00
CA GLY A 14 -13.15 -4.61 -37.78
C GLY A 14 -14.35 -3.70 -37.62
N THR A 15 -14.81 -3.61 -36.39
CA THR A 15 -15.89 -2.69 -36.01
C THR A 15 -15.32 -1.52 -35.24
N PHE A 16 -15.66 -0.31 -35.66
CA PHE A 16 -15.28 0.91 -34.98
C PHE A 16 -16.54 1.73 -34.63
N SER A 17 -16.68 2.10 -33.37
CA SER A 17 -17.77 2.97 -32.92
C SER A 17 -17.31 3.90 -31.80
N PRO A 18 -17.93 5.07 -31.65
CA PRO A 18 -17.67 5.93 -30.49
C PRO A 18 -18.07 5.23 -29.19
N LEU A 19 -17.18 5.24 -28.21
CA LEU A 19 -17.46 4.76 -26.85
C LEU A 19 -18.00 5.95 -26.01
N ARG A 20 -19.25 5.82 -25.56
CA ARG A 20 -19.85 6.83 -24.68
C ARG A 20 -19.30 6.67 -23.28
N SER A 21 -18.88 7.78 -22.68
CA SER A 21 -18.42 7.82 -21.28
C SER A 21 -19.58 7.64 -20.29
N THR A 22 -19.24 7.43 -19.02
CA THR A 22 -20.18 7.42 -17.88
C THR A 22 -20.79 8.81 -17.63
N ILE A 23 -21.85 8.85 -16.84
CA ILE A 23 -22.40 10.08 -16.27
C ILE A 23 -22.26 9.99 -14.75
N PRO A 24 -21.44 10.88 -14.14
CA PRO A 24 -20.57 11.91 -14.74
C PRO A 24 -19.37 11.32 -15.49
N SER A 25 -18.85 12.08 -16.50
CA SER A 25 -17.72 11.69 -17.33
C SER A 25 -16.38 12.09 -16.71
N GLN A 26 -16.10 11.57 -15.54
CA GLN A 26 -14.85 11.80 -14.80
C GLN A 26 -13.92 10.59 -14.90
N THR A 27 -12.63 10.82 -14.94
CA THR A 27 -11.63 9.74 -15.06
C THR A 27 -11.81 8.61 -14.04
N PRO A 28 -11.91 8.86 -12.72
CA PRO A 28 -12.05 7.76 -11.77
C PRO A 28 -13.38 7.01 -11.92
N VAL A 29 -14.44 7.71 -12.32
CA VAL A 29 -15.76 7.13 -12.55
C VAL A 29 -15.75 6.23 -13.77
N SER A 30 -15.28 6.74 -14.92
CA SER A 30 -15.24 6.01 -16.18
C SER A 30 -14.34 4.77 -16.10
N TRP A 31 -13.16 4.88 -15.48
CA TRP A 31 -12.25 3.75 -15.35
C TRP A 31 -12.73 2.71 -14.33
N SER A 32 -13.43 3.12 -13.28
CA SER A 32 -14.08 2.19 -12.36
C SER A 32 -15.20 1.40 -13.04
N THR A 33 -16.02 2.08 -13.83
CA THR A 33 -17.06 1.43 -14.64
C THR A 33 -16.46 0.52 -15.71
N PHE A 34 -15.45 0.98 -16.43
CA PHE A 34 -14.78 0.17 -17.45
C PHE A 34 -14.18 -1.11 -16.86
N SER A 35 -13.56 -1.02 -15.69
CA SER A 35 -12.92 -2.18 -15.06
C SER A 35 -13.90 -3.23 -14.54
N THR A 36 -15.10 -2.82 -14.11
CA THR A 36 -16.06 -3.70 -13.42
C THR A 36 -17.32 -4.01 -14.23
N GLY A 37 -17.59 -3.23 -15.29
CA GLY A 37 -18.88 -3.28 -15.98
C GLY A 37 -20.06 -2.75 -15.17
N LEU A 38 -19.81 -2.15 -14.00
CA LEU A 38 -20.84 -1.63 -13.10
C LEU A 38 -21.03 -0.13 -13.32
N ASN A 39 -22.25 0.37 -13.12
CA ASN A 39 -22.50 1.80 -13.14
C ASN A 39 -21.91 2.52 -11.91
N PRO A 40 -21.76 3.84 -11.94
CA PRO A 40 -21.15 4.61 -10.83
C PRO A 40 -21.83 4.40 -9.49
N GLY A 41 -23.15 4.21 -9.45
CA GLY A 41 -23.89 3.93 -8.21
C GLY A 41 -23.49 2.61 -7.55
N ARG A 42 -23.02 1.64 -8.32
CA ARG A 42 -22.55 0.34 -7.80
C ARG A 42 -21.03 0.30 -7.57
N THR A 43 -20.25 1.10 -8.27
CA THR A 43 -18.81 1.22 -8.02
C THR A 43 -18.50 2.10 -6.81
N SER A 44 -19.45 2.91 -6.35
CA SER A 44 -19.31 3.92 -5.27
C SER A 44 -18.35 5.05 -5.58
N ILE A 45 -18.03 5.27 -6.85
CA ILE A 45 -17.14 6.35 -7.30
C ILE A 45 -17.89 7.25 -8.27
N PHE A 46 -18.12 8.50 -7.84
CA PHE A 46 -18.93 9.46 -8.59
C PHE A 46 -18.16 10.67 -9.11
N ASP A 47 -16.95 10.94 -8.58
CA ASP A 47 -16.13 12.09 -8.93
C ASP A 47 -14.67 11.83 -8.50
N PHE A 48 -13.78 12.80 -8.74
CA PHE A 48 -12.45 12.84 -8.15
C PHE A 48 -12.48 13.05 -6.64
N LEU A 49 -13.42 13.87 -6.19
CA LEU A 49 -13.55 14.23 -4.78
C LEU A 49 -14.86 13.72 -4.20
N LYS A 50 -14.81 13.34 -2.95
CA LYS A 50 -15.98 13.09 -2.12
C LYS A 50 -15.93 14.00 -0.90
N ARG A 51 -17.09 14.26 -0.31
CA ARG A 51 -17.17 14.91 0.98
C ARG A 51 -17.05 13.86 2.09
N ASP A 52 -16.10 14.07 3.00
CA ASP A 52 -16.08 13.34 4.26
C ASP A 52 -17.29 13.76 5.11
N THR A 53 -18.14 12.82 5.46
CA THR A 53 -19.38 13.10 6.19
C THR A 53 -19.17 13.52 7.65
N ALA A 54 -18.03 13.18 8.24
CA ALA A 54 -17.70 13.54 9.63
C ALA A 54 -17.08 14.93 9.72
N THR A 55 -16.19 15.27 8.80
CA THR A 55 -15.44 16.54 8.84
C THR A 55 -15.91 17.58 7.83
N TYR A 56 -16.77 17.18 6.89
CA TYR A 56 -17.22 17.95 5.73
C TYR A 56 -16.10 18.43 4.79
N ARG A 57 -14.89 17.90 4.95
CA ARG A 57 -13.73 18.23 4.09
C ARG A 57 -13.75 17.42 2.81
N PRO A 58 -13.25 17.98 1.71
CA PRO A 58 -13.05 17.23 0.49
C PRO A 58 -11.92 16.20 0.69
N SER A 59 -12.15 14.98 0.23
CA SER A 59 -11.18 13.90 0.20
C SER A 59 -11.21 13.23 -1.18
N PHE A 60 -10.17 12.48 -1.53
CA PHE A 60 -10.12 11.79 -2.81
C PHE A 60 -11.14 10.64 -2.83
N ALA A 61 -11.92 10.54 -3.92
CA ALA A 61 -13.04 9.61 -3.97
C ALA A 61 -12.62 8.15 -4.19
N ALA A 62 -11.52 7.92 -4.93
CA ALA A 62 -11.08 6.59 -5.32
C ALA A 62 -10.40 5.80 -4.19
N PHE A 63 -9.89 6.51 -3.16
CA PHE A 63 -9.12 5.91 -2.07
C PHE A 63 -9.53 6.47 -0.74
N ASP A 64 -9.39 5.65 0.30
CA ASP A 64 -9.37 6.09 1.70
C ASP A 64 -7.93 5.98 2.22
N GLU A 65 -7.45 7.08 2.80
CA GLU A 65 -6.22 7.06 3.57
C GLU A 65 -6.49 6.34 4.89
N SER A 66 -5.65 5.39 5.18
CA SER A 66 -5.70 4.57 6.39
C SER A 66 -4.32 4.44 6.99
N SER A 67 -4.21 3.83 8.14
CA SER A 67 -2.93 3.48 8.73
C SER A 67 -2.96 2.05 9.21
N LYS A 68 -1.87 1.33 8.98
CA LYS A 68 -1.67 -0.03 9.46
C LYS A 68 -0.59 -0.04 10.52
N PRO A 69 -0.68 -0.88 11.54
CA PRO A 69 0.40 -1.03 12.52
C PRO A 69 1.67 -1.51 11.80
N PHE A 70 2.79 -0.89 12.13
CA PHE A 70 4.10 -1.34 11.66
C PHE A 70 4.63 -2.41 12.62
N LEU A 71 4.90 -3.61 12.11
CA LEU A 71 5.28 -4.78 12.90
C LEU A 71 4.27 -5.04 14.03
N PHE A 72 4.62 -4.69 15.27
CA PHE A 72 3.77 -4.84 16.45
C PHE A 72 3.09 -3.53 16.87
N GLY A 73 3.16 -2.48 16.04
CA GLY A 73 2.57 -1.17 16.31
C GLY A 73 3.11 -0.52 17.58
N ALA A 74 2.21 -0.11 18.48
CA ALA A 74 2.58 0.50 19.76
C ALA A 74 3.44 -0.41 20.67
N ARG A 75 3.53 -1.71 20.36
CA ARG A 75 4.35 -2.68 21.11
C ARG A 75 5.74 -2.90 20.50
N ASN A 76 6.13 -2.13 19.49
CA ASN A 76 7.45 -2.27 18.86
C ASN A 76 8.59 -2.16 19.88
N GLY A 77 8.54 -1.20 20.79
CA GLY A 77 9.54 -1.05 21.86
C GLY A 77 9.67 -2.32 22.73
N MET A 78 8.54 -2.90 23.14
CA MET A 78 8.55 -4.12 23.97
C MET A 78 9.06 -5.33 23.19
N ALA A 79 8.72 -5.46 21.91
CA ALA A 79 9.17 -6.56 21.07
C ALA A 79 10.70 -6.49 20.86
N VAL A 80 11.24 -5.31 20.53
CA VAL A 80 12.68 -5.11 20.37
C VAL A 80 13.41 -5.33 21.70
N ALA A 81 12.86 -4.84 22.82
CA ALA A 81 13.40 -5.09 24.15
C ALA A 81 13.51 -6.57 24.47
N ALA A 82 12.44 -7.34 24.24
CA ALA A 82 12.41 -8.77 24.52
C ALA A 82 13.43 -9.54 23.65
N ILE A 83 13.51 -9.22 22.35
CA ILE A 83 14.46 -9.84 21.43
C ILE A 83 15.90 -9.50 21.83
N ALA A 84 16.20 -8.22 22.13
CA ALA A 84 17.53 -7.79 22.54
C ALA A 84 17.95 -8.44 23.85
N ALA A 85 17.08 -8.45 24.87
CA ALA A 85 17.35 -9.08 26.16
C ALA A 85 17.60 -10.58 26.02
N LEU A 86 16.75 -11.28 25.28
CA LEU A 86 16.89 -12.71 25.07
C LEU A 86 18.17 -13.07 24.32
N ALA A 87 18.47 -12.34 23.25
CA ALA A 87 19.69 -12.57 22.45
C ALA A 87 20.95 -12.35 23.28
N VAL A 88 21.05 -11.23 24.02
CA VAL A 88 22.18 -10.93 24.86
C VAL A 88 22.32 -11.94 26.00
N PHE A 89 21.20 -12.33 26.63
CA PHE A 89 21.21 -13.36 27.67
C PHE A 89 21.76 -14.67 27.15
N LEU A 90 21.23 -15.19 26.05
CA LEU A 90 21.63 -16.47 25.48
C LEU A 90 23.11 -16.48 25.07
N VAL A 91 23.53 -15.45 24.36
CA VAL A 91 24.94 -15.36 23.88
C VAL A 91 25.89 -15.27 25.04
N LEU A 92 25.64 -14.40 26.02
CA LEU A 92 26.53 -14.21 27.17
C LEU A 92 26.50 -15.44 28.06
N PHE A 93 25.34 -16.03 28.35
CA PHE A 93 25.23 -17.25 29.13
C PHE A 93 26.05 -18.39 28.54
N LEU A 94 25.94 -18.60 27.23
CA LEU A 94 26.71 -19.63 26.51
C LEU A 94 28.20 -19.35 26.56
N LEU A 95 28.63 -18.12 26.30
CA LEU A 95 30.04 -17.72 26.36
C LEU A 95 30.60 -17.93 27.76
N LEU A 96 29.92 -17.49 28.83
CA LEU A 96 30.37 -17.66 30.21
C LEU A 96 30.42 -19.13 30.61
N LYS A 97 29.58 -19.99 30.03
CA LYS A 97 29.64 -21.44 30.21
C LYS A 97 30.86 -22.06 29.54
N ILE A 98 31.24 -21.59 28.35
CA ILE A 98 32.49 -22.01 27.67
C ILE A 98 33.71 -21.70 28.55
N PHE A 99 33.72 -20.56 29.24
CA PHE A 99 34.76 -20.18 30.20
C PHE A 99 34.64 -20.88 31.58
N ARG A 100 33.78 -21.93 31.69
CA ARG A 100 33.58 -22.75 32.88
C ARG A 100 33.11 -22.02 34.13
N LEU A 101 32.45 -20.86 33.98
CA LEU A 101 31.84 -20.19 35.13
C LEU A 101 30.70 -21.03 35.72
N SER A 102 30.47 -20.88 37.03
CA SER A 102 29.35 -21.54 37.68
C SER A 102 28.01 -21.05 37.10
N MET A 103 26.99 -21.92 37.10
CA MET A 103 25.66 -21.58 36.56
C MET A 103 25.06 -20.32 37.19
N ARG A 104 25.26 -20.14 38.51
CA ARG A 104 24.72 -18.99 39.24
C ARG A 104 25.36 -17.66 38.78
N VAL A 105 26.70 -17.64 38.69
CA VAL A 105 27.44 -16.45 38.25
C VAL A 105 27.16 -16.11 36.79
N ALA A 106 27.20 -17.11 35.91
CA ALA A 106 26.90 -16.93 34.48
C ALA A 106 25.47 -16.38 34.29
N GLY A 107 24.47 -16.94 34.99
CA GLY A 107 23.09 -16.48 34.92
C GLY A 107 22.89 -15.06 35.45
N LEU A 108 23.53 -14.68 36.56
CA LEU A 108 23.43 -13.33 37.13
C LEU A 108 24.04 -12.27 36.19
N VAL A 109 25.26 -12.51 35.70
CA VAL A 109 25.96 -11.58 34.81
C VAL A 109 25.20 -11.43 33.49
N ALA A 110 24.83 -12.55 32.87
CA ALA A 110 24.04 -12.53 31.64
C ALA A 110 22.67 -11.86 31.85
N GLY A 111 22.01 -12.06 32.98
CA GLY A 111 20.73 -11.46 33.33
C GLY A 111 20.79 -9.95 33.47
N VAL A 112 21.79 -9.43 34.21
CA VAL A 112 21.97 -7.98 34.38
C VAL A 112 22.23 -7.28 33.03
N LEU A 113 23.11 -7.85 32.19
CA LEU A 113 23.41 -7.29 30.87
C LEU A 113 22.24 -7.44 29.90
N ALA A 114 21.45 -8.50 30.01
CA ALA A 114 20.22 -8.67 29.23
C ALA A 114 19.17 -7.61 29.59
N ILE A 115 19.02 -7.25 30.87
CA ILE A 115 18.09 -6.17 31.28
C ILE A 115 18.54 -4.84 30.69
N ALA A 116 19.84 -4.52 30.76
CA ALA A 116 20.37 -3.30 30.17
C ALA A 116 20.17 -3.26 28.64
N ALA A 117 20.42 -4.38 27.96
CA ALA A 117 20.16 -4.52 26.52
C ALA A 117 18.67 -4.41 26.19
N GLY A 118 17.80 -4.96 27.02
CA GLY A 118 16.35 -4.80 26.90
C GLY A 118 15.89 -3.35 27.02
N ALA A 119 16.44 -2.61 28.02
CA ALA A 119 16.13 -1.18 28.17
C ALA A 119 16.59 -0.36 26.95
N GLY A 120 17.81 -0.60 26.43
CA GLY A 120 18.30 0.01 25.20
C GLY A 120 17.44 -0.36 23.99
N GLY A 121 17.09 -1.63 23.86
CA GLY A 121 16.17 -2.12 22.80
C GLY A 121 14.79 -1.48 22.88
N PHE A 122 14.25 -1.29 24.07
CA PHE A 122 12.97 -0.57 24.25
C PHE A 122 13.07 0.87 23.74
N TRP A 123 14.12 1.59 24.14
CA TRP A 123 14.33 2.96 23.70
C TRP A 123 14.47 3.05 22.17
N VAL A 124 15.27 2.20 21.54
CA VAL A 124 15.42 2.12 20.08
C VAL A 124 14.09 1.79 19.39
N GLY A 125 13.40 0.76 19.87
CA GLY A 125 12.14 0.33 19.26
C GLY A 125 11.01 1.34 19.42
N SER A 126 10.99 2.12 20.49
CA SER A 126 9.96 3.15 20.72
C SER A 126 10.25 4.48 20.03
N THR A 127 11.53 4.81 19.79
CA THR A 127 11.91 6.09 19.18
C THR A 127 12.17 6.01 17.69
N LEU A 128 12.73 4.91 17.19
CA LEU A 128 13.13 4.78 15.79
C LEU A 128 12.12 4.02 14.92
N LEU A 129 11.29 3.17 15.53
CA LEU A 129 10.27 2.45 14.77
C LEU A 129 8.93 3.19 14.83
N PRO A 130 8.30 3.46 13.68
CA PRO A 130 6.98 4.07 13.67
C PRO A 130 5.93 3.09 14.24
N GLU A 131 4.94 3.59 14.96
CA GLU A 131 3.83 2.76 15.42
C GLU A 131 2.92 2.34 14.25
N LYS A 132 2.75 3.23 13.29
CA LYS A 132 1.85 3.06 12.15
C LYS A 132 2.54 3.51 10.87
N VAL A 133 2.22 2.83 9.79
CA VAL A 133 2.61 3.24 8.44
C VAL A 133 1.37 3.66 7.66
N PRO A 134 1.47 4.69 6.80
CA PRO A 134 0.39 5.06 5.91
C PRO A 134 -0.04 3.88 5.06
N SER A 135 -1.32 3.70 4.90
CA SER A 135 -1.93 2.69 4.05
C SER A 135 -3.05 3.32 3.26
N VAL A 136 -3.31 2.79 2.08
CA VAL A 136 -4.36 3.26 1.20
C VAL A 136 -5.28 2.09 0.89
N VAL A 137 -6.58 2.34 0.90
CA VAL A 137 -7.60 1.36 0.55
C VAL A 137 -8.34 1.85 -0.68
N ASN A 138 -8.40 1.02 -1.73
CA ASN A 138 -9.19 1.31 -2.91
C ASN A 138 -10.68 1.21 -2.55
N ARG A 139 -11.46 2.21 -2.94
CA ARG A 139 -12.90 2.28 -2.65
C ARG A 139 -13.77 1.66 -3.74
N ARG A 140 -13.21 1.40 -4.90
CA ARG A 140 -13.95 0.81 -6.02
C ARG A 140 -14.61 -0.50 -5.56
N GLN A 141 -15.90 -0.58 -5.71
CA GLN A 141 -16.67 -1.80 -5.50
C GLN A 141 -16.86 -2.58 -6.81
N GLY A 142 -17.00 -3.89 -6.68
CA GLY A 142 -17.17 -4.82 -7.79
C GLY A 142 -15.86 -5.48 -8.24
N ASP A 143 -15.98 -6.71 -8.73
CA ASP A 143 -14.85 -7.46 -9.25
C ASP A 143 -14.46 -6.94 -10.64
N PRO A 144 -13.18 -6.61 -10.85
CA PRO A 144 -12.73 -6.16 -12.16
C PRO A 144 -12.59 -7.34 -13.13
N PHE A 145 -12.73 -7.04 -14.44
CA PHE A 145 -12.73 -8.09 -15.47
C PHE A 145 -11.43 -8.91 -15.49
N TRP A 146 -10.31 -8.36 -15.13
CA TRP A 146 -9.04 -9.10 -15.04
C TRP A 146 -9.05 -10.17 -13.95
N LYS A 147 -9.76 -9.93 -12.84
CA LYS A 147 -9.96 -10.95 -11.80
C LYS A 147 -10.83 -12.08 -12.33
N VAL A 148 -11.92 -11.75 -13.00
CA VAL A 148 -12.82 -12.73 -13.63
C VAL A 148 -12.08 -13.59 -14.66
N LEU A 149 -11.23 -12.99 -15.48
CA LEU A 149 -10.40 -13.71 -16.44
C LEU A 149 -9.36 -14.59 -15.75
N GLY A 150 -8.71 -14.09 -14.68
CA GLY A 150 -7.77 -14.87 -13.88
C GLY A 150 -8.42 -16.06 -13.21
N ASP A 151 -9.60 -15.87 -12.63
CA ASP A 151 -10.41 -16.95 -12.04
C ASP A 151 -10.81 -18.02 -13.09
N ALA A 152 -10.99 -17.60 -14.36
CA ALA A 152 -11.20 -18.50 -15.49
C ALA A 152 -9.90 -19.12 -16.06
N GLY A 153 -8.77 -19.00 -15.35
CA GLY A 153 -7.48 -19.57 -15.74
C GLY A 153 -6.78 -18.88 -16.90
N LYS A 154 -7.19 -17.65 -17.25
CA LYS A 154 -6.54 -16.86 -18.30
C LYS A 154 -5.39 -16.06 -17.70
N HIS A 155 -4.23 -16.06 -18.36
CA HIS A 155 -3.13 -15.20 -17.95
C HIS A 155 -3.41 -13.75 -18.33
N VAL A 156 -3.38 -12.83 -17.35
CA VAL A 156 -3.73 -11.42 -17.55
C VAL A 156 -2.62 -10.53 -17.03
N ARG A 157 -2.21 -9.55 -17.81
CA ARG A 157 -1.27 -8.51 -17.39
C ARG A 157 -1.96 -7.14 -17.47
N VAL A 158 -2.08 -6.49 -16.31
CA VAL A 158 -2.68 -5.16 -16.19
C VAL A 158 -1.59 -4.13 -16.01
N MET A 159 -1.48 -3.19 -16.97
CA MET A 159 -0.42 -2.20 -17.01
C MET A 159 -0.99 -0.79 -16.93
N ARG A 160 -0.63 -0.06 -15.88
CA ARG A 160 -0.96 1.37 -15.67
C ARG A 160 -2.45 1.70 -15.75
N MET A 161 -3.31 0.75 -15.41
CA MET A 161 -4.74 1.01 -15.33
C MET A 161 -5.03 2.04 -14.23
N PRO A 162 -5.79 3.11 -14.51
CA PRO A 162 -6.18 4.09 -13.49
C PRO A 162 -7.04 3.47 -12.39
N VAL A 163 -6.95 4.03 -11.19
CA VAL A 163 -7.77 3.62 -10.00
C VAL A 163 -7.56 2.14 -9.62
N THR A 164 -6.32 1.67 -9.74
CA THR A 164 -5.94 0.29 -9.36
C THR A 164 -4.93 0.24 -8.21
N PHE A 165 -4.66 1.36 -7.55
CA PHE A 165 -3.80 1.37 -6.37
C PHE A 165 -4.64 1.24 -5.08
N PRO A 166 -4.20 0.45 -4.08
CA PRO A 166 -3.11 -0.52 -4.16
C PRO A 166 -3.44 -1.68 -5.12
N PRO A 167 -2.41 -2.32 -5.73
CA PRO A 167 -2.64 -3.42 -6.66
C PRO A 167 -3.35 -4.57 -5.96
N GLU A 168 -4.43 -5.04 -6.56
CA GLU A 168 -5.22 -6.15 -6.06
C GLU A 168 -4.61 -7.47 -6.56
N PRO A 169 -4.32 -8.45 -5.68
CA PRO A 169 -3.88 -9.76 -6.12
C PRO A 169 -5.04 -10.48 -6.83
N PHE A 170 -4.75 -11.14 -7.94
CA PHE A 170 -5.70 -11.99 -8.66
C PHE A 170 -4.98 -13.20 -9.26
N PRO A 171 -5.67 -14.35 -9.48
CA PRO A 171 -5.06 -15.55 -10.03
C PRO A 171 -4.53 -15.34 -11.44
N HIS A 172 -3.45 -16.02 -11.78
CA HIS A 172 -2.87 -16.06 -13.12
C HIS A 172 -2.58 -14.68 -13.74
N GLY A 173 -2.16 -13.70 -12.93
CA GLY A 173 -1.93 -12.39 -13.47
C GLY A 173 -0.95 -11.51 -12.70
N GLU A 174 -0.58 -10.40 -13.34
CA GLU A 174 0.32 -9.40 -12.83
C GLU A 174 -0.31 -8.01 -12.99
N MET A 175 -0.08 -7.14 -12.01
CA MET A 175 -0.59 -5.77 -12.04
C MET A 175 0.49 -4.74 -11.74
N LEU A 176 0.60 -3.75 -12.61
CA LEU A 176 1.26 -2.48 -12.34
C LEU A 176 0.19 -1.39 -12.29
N SER A 177 -0.06 -0.85 -11.09
CA SER A 177 -1.05 0.21 -10.88
C SER A 177 -0.71 1.47 -11.68
N GLY A 178 -1.75 2.20 -12.08
CA GLY A 178 -1.64 3.45 -12.84
C GLY A 178 -1.92 4.69 -12.00
N LEU A 179 -2.70 5.61 -12.56
CA LEU A 179 -3.08 6.86 -11.92
C LEU A 179 -3.72 6.59 -10.54
N GLY A 180 -3.19 7.29 -9.52
CA GLY A 180 -3.56 7.12 -8.13
C GLY A 180 -2.50 6.40 -7.30
N THR A 181 -1.40 5.96 -7.92
CA THR A 181 -0.23 5.47 -7.19
C THR A 181 0.43 6.64 -6.45
N PRO A 182 0.75 6.50 -5.15
CA PRO A 182 1.41 7.55 -4.40
C PRO A 182 2.84 7.78 -4.89
N ASP A 183 3.35 8.98 -4.64
CA ASP A 183 4.77 9.30 -4.81
C ASP A 183 5.62 8.66 -3.70
N LEU A 184 6.94 8.83 -3.78
CA LEU A 184 7.88 8.30 -2.78
C LEU A 184 7.66 8.86 -1.36
N SER A 185 6.96 9.99 -1.24
CA SER A 185 6.56 10.58 0.04
C SER A 185 5.19 10.10 0.53
N GLY A 186 4.59 9.12 -0.16
CA GLY A 186 3.28 8.57 0.18
C GLY A 186 2.09 9.48 -0.15
N ARG A 187 2.28 10.51 -0.98
CA ARG A 187 1.23 11.47 -1.35
C ARG A 187 0.56 11.08 -2.65
N ILE A 188 -0.77 11.21 -2.69
CA ILE A 188 -1.58 10.95 -3.88
C ILE A 188 -2.21 12.26 -4.33
N GLY A 189 -1.93 12.65 -5.59
CA GLY A 189 -2.57 13.80 -6.21
C GLY A 189 -2.27 15.16 -5.58
N LYS A 190 -1.21 15.28 -4.78
CA LYS A 190 -0.77 16.56 -4.22
C LYS A 190 0.23 17.21 -5.18
N PRO A 191 -0.08 18.39 -5.72
CA PRO A 191 0.84 19.09 -6.61
C PRO A 191 2.06 19.59 -5.85
N PHE A 192 3.20 19.61 -6.53
CA PHE A 192 4.39 20.32 -6.08
C PHE A 192 4.43 21.65 -6.80
N TYR A 193 4.68 22.71 -6.06
CA TYR A 193 4.93 24.02 -6.61
C TYR A 193 6.34 24.48 -6.23
N PHE A 194 7.17 24.66 -7.21
CA PHE A 194 8.53 25.15 -7.04
C PHE A 194 8.59 26.57 -7.63
N THR A 195 8.94 27.55 -6.80
CA THR A 195 9.12 28.93 -7.24
C THR A 195 10.32 29.55 -6.56
N SER A 196 11.00 30.43 -7.27
CA SER A 196 11.99 31.34 -6.71
C SER A 196 11.39 32.64 -6.18
N GLU A 197 10.11 32.87 -6.42
CA GLU A 197 9.38 34.04 -5.98
C GLU A 197 8.79 33.79 -4.60
N LEU A 198 9.03 34.72 -3.69
CA LEU A 198 8.40 34.75 -2.36
C LEU A 198 7.09 35.52 -2.50
N PHE A 199 5.99 34.96 -2.03
CA PHE A 199 4.67 35.61 -1.99
C PHE A 199 4.60 36.62 -0.85
#